data_6037eeadda842a5832c4a924f70ee8ba
#
_entry.id   6037eeadda842a5832c4a924f70ee8ba
#
_cell.length_a   1.000
_cell.length_b   1.000
_cell.length_c   1.000
_cell.angle_alpha   90.00
_cell.angle_beta   90.00
_cell.angle_gamma   90.00
#
_symmetry.space_group_name_H-M   'P 1'
#
loop_
_entity.id
_entity.type
_entity.pdbx_description
1 polymer ?
#
loop_
_entity_poly.entity_id
_entity_poly.type
_entity_poly.pdbx_seq_one_letter_code
_entity_poly.pdbx_strand_id
1 'polypeptide(L)'
;MVEYRKAREEEAADILDFINYVFSQAHKPHDFRKYNPPMYGSDYPFWKEHYVAVEDGRIKATLSITKKTAECAGETFTYGHVGQVSVHPYARGEGHMKRLMNMADDDMINDGFDFAELGGLRQRYGYFGFTQGKPHYQMKITSTNTRHALRGKEISLTAVKRPHEGGWSCLYDIVDDKGAVVGKAGSYRLELDDPYLAPEACEAYFRASGETQMSVSAQMDDIERIRVLNSFCETISFENANMYRIYDFEKYIRAALTRRAQENLLPDGEMDLQIDRNPLHIEVKNGQVTVEKGSEGHGVYLSAMQAQEMLFSIASPALYPDAPAGWFPVSVL
;
A
#
# COMPACT_ATOMS: atom_id res chain seq x y z
N MET A 1 -13.63 34.72 1.01
CA MET A 1 -12.18 34.36 1.14
C MET A 1 -12.08 32.92 1.56
N VAL A 2 -11.21 32.11 0.91
CA VAL A 2 -11.07 30.69 1.22
C VAL A 2 -10.15 30.49 2.42
N GLU A 3 -10.63 29.78 3.45
CA GLU A 3 -9.84 29.31 4.58
C GLU A 3 -9.30 27.90 4.31
N TYR A 4 -8.00 27.67 4.61
CA TYR A 4 -7.36 26.36 4.55
C TYR A 4 -6.90 25.99 5.95
N ARG A 5 -7.42 24.92 6.53
CA ARG A 5 -7.18 24.53 7.91
C ARG A 5 -7.53 23.06 8.19
N LYS A 6 -7.19 22.57 9.37
CA LYS A 6 -7.78 21.34 9.91
C LYS A 6 -9.27 21.52 10.15
N ALA A 7 -10.03 20.45 9.95
CA ALA A 7 -11.47 20.47 10.14
C ALA A 7 -11.86 20.61 11.62
N ARG A 8 -13.09 21.02 11.85
CA ARG A 8 -13.70 21.17 13.18
C ARG A 8 -14.75 20.08 13.38
N GLU A 9 -15.06 19.79 14.64
CA GLU A 9 -16.02 18.74 15.01
C GLU A 9 -17.41 18.96 14.40
N GLU A 10 -17.90 20.21 14.41
CA GLU A 10 -19.18 20.59 13.83
C GLU A 10 -19.28 20.35 12.31
N GLU A 11 -18.14 20.20 11.62
CA GLU A 11 -18.08 19.96 10.17
C GLU A 11 -18.09 18.46 9.81
N ALA A 12 -18.12 17.56 10.80
CA ALA A 12 -18.01 16.11 10.56
C ALA A 12 -19.09 15.58 9.60
N ALA A 13 -20.33 16.01 9.77
CA ALA A 13 -21.43 15.60 8.87
C ALA A 13 -21.25 16.15 7.46
N ASP A 14 -20.86 17.43 7.34
CA ASP A 14 -20.65 18.10 6.04
C ASP A 14 -19.47 17.47 5.28
N ILE A 15 -18.40 17.10 5.99
CA ILE A 15 -17.25 16.38 5.39
C ILE A 15 -17.70 15.05 4.81
N LEU A 16 -18.45 14.26 5.57
CA LEU A 16 -18.91 12.95 5.12
C LEU A 16 -19.83 13.05 3.91
N ASP A 17 -20.78 13.97 3.92
CA ASP A 17 -21.68 14.22 2.79
C ASP A 17 -20.88 14.71 1.57
N PHE A 18 -19.90 15.58 1.78
CA PHE A 18 -19.04 16.11 0.73
C PHE A 18 -18.22 15.01 0.05
N ILE A 19 -17.52 14.15 0.82
CA ILE A 19 -16.73 13.07 0.23
C ILE A 19 -17.61 12.04 -0.47
N ASN A 20 -18.77 11.67 0.10
CA ASN A 20 -19.74 10.80 -0.56
C ASN A 20 -20.23 11.40 -1.87
N TYR A 21 -20.57 12.69 -1.91
CA TYR A 21 -20.98 13.40 -3.11
C TYR A 21 -19.87 13.38 -4.19
N VAL A 22 -18.64 13.77 -3.83
CA VAL A 22 -17.55 13.89 -4.79
C VAL A 22 -17.15 12.53 -5.36
N PHE A 23 -17.05 11.50 -4.52
CA PHE A 23 -16.72 10.15 -4.98
C PHE A 23 -17.83 9.52 -5.82
N SER A 24 -19.09 9.80 -5.53
CA SER A 24 -20.22 9.32 -6.33
C SER A 24 -20.25 9.90 -7.76
N GLN A 25 -19.52 11.01 -8.02
CA GLN A 25 -19.39 11.56 -9.38
C GLN A 25 -18.50 10.69 -10.30
N ALA A 26 -17.54 9.96 -9.73
CA ALA A 26 -16.55 9.17 -10.48
C ALA A 26 -16.84 7.66 -10.39
N HIS A 27 -17.61 7.24 -9.42
CA HIS A 27 -17.90 5.83 -9.12
C HIS A 27 -19.40 5.63 -8.96
N LYS A 28 -19.88 4.39 -8.78
CA LYS A 28 -21.26 4.10 -8.35
C LYS A 28 -21.54 4.83 -7.04
N PRO A 29 -22.82 5.06 -6.67
CA PRO A 29 -23.15 5.74 -5.43
C PRO A 29 -22.27 5.28 -4.28
N HIS A 30 -21.55 6.22 -3.66
CA HIS A 30 -20.54 5.97 -2.67
C HIS A 30 -21.07 6.28 -1.27
N ASP A 31 -20.83 5.38 -0.32
CA ASP A 31 -21.23 5.54 1.08
C ASP A 31 -20.07 5.10 1.97
N PHE A 32 -19.30 6.07 2.45
CA PHE A 32 -18.14 5.80 3.30
C PHE A 32 -18.49 5.15 4.64
N ARG A 33 -19.68 5.41 5.20
CA ARG A 33 -20.13 4.70 6.41
C ARG A 33 -20.25 3.20 6.17
N LYS A 34 -20.71 2.83 5.00
CA LYS A 34 -20.86 1.44 4.58
C LYS A 34 -19.52 0.80 4.20
N TYR A 35 -18.66 1.55 3.51
CA TYR A 35 -17.38 1.00 3.01
C TYR A 35 -16.27 0.98 4.05
N ASN A 36 -16.26 1.92 5.00
CA ASN A 36 -15.30 1.97 6.08
C ASN A 36 -16.01 2.29 7.42
N PRO A 37 -16.82 1.35 7.95
CA PRO A 37 -17.55 1.53 9.20
C PRO A 37 -16.67 1.89 10.39
N PRO A 38 -15.44 1.31 10.55
CA PRO A 38 -14.58 1.66 11.67
C PRO A 38 -14.21 3.14 11.72
N MET A 39 -14.10 3.80 10.58
CA MET A 39 -13.75 5.21 10.50
C MET A 39 -14.98 6.13 10.50
N TYR A 40 -16.02 5.81 9.73
CA TYR A 40 -17.15 6.70 9.49
C TYR A 40 -18.48 6.24 10.09
N GLY A 41 -18.55 5.01 10.58
CA GLY A 41 -19.79 4.42 11.13
C GLY A 41 -19.88 4.40 12.65
N SER A 42 -18.81 4.81 13.37
CA SER A 42 -18.70 4.81 14.82
C SER A 42 -18.47 6.22 15.38
N ASP A 43 -18.20 6.30 16.68
CA ASP A 43 -17.83 7.54 17.37
C ASP A 43 -16.36 7.96 17.11
N TYR A 44 -15.69 7.37 16.13
CA TYR A 44 -14.35 7.74 15.76
C TYR A 44 -14.30 9.19 15.25
N PRO A 45 -13.46 10.05 15.82
CA PRO A 45 -13.42 11.46 15.49
C PRO A 45 -12.65 11.74 14.18
N PHE A 46 -13.11 11.15 13.07
CA PHE A 46 -12.45 11.19 11.76
C PHE A 46 -12.18 12.62 11.26
N TRP A 47 -12.98 13.59 11.68
CA TRP A 47 -12.81 15.00 11.34
C TRP A 47 -11.44 15.55 11.75
N LYS A 48 -10.84 15.03 12.83
CA LYS A 48 -9.48 15.41 13.30
C LYS A 48 -8.40 15.12 12.26
N GLU A 49 -8.62 14.15 11.39
CA GLU A 49 -7.70 13.76 10.33
C GLU A 49 -7.88 14.58 9.05
N HIS A 50 -8.98 15.34 8.94
CA HIS A 50 -9.32 16.08 7.74
C HIS A 50 -8.73 17.48 7.72
N TYR A 51 -8.28 17.87 6.53
CA TYR A 51 -7.95 19.23 6.12
C TYR A 51 -9.05 19.71 5.17
N VAL A 52 -9.48 20.95 5.32
CA VAL A 52 -10.58 21.52 4.56
C VAL A 52 -10.20 22.87 3.95
N ALA A 53 -10.71 23.12 2.75
CA ALA A 53 -10.80 24.43 2.14
C ALA A 53 -12.26 24.90 2.24
N VAL A 54 -12.51 25.96 2.98
CA VAL A 54 -13.87 26.46 3.26
C VAL A 54 -14.01 27.87 2.71
N GLU A 55 -15.06 28.12 1.96
CA GLU A 55 -15.45 29.44 1.47
C GLU A 55 -16.92 29.68 1.71
N ASP A 56 -17.25 30.82 2.35
CA ASP A 56 -18.61 31.22 2.71
C ASP A 56 -19.38 30.12 3.44
N GLY A 57 -18.70 29.46 4.41
CA GLY A 57 -19.24 28.37 5.20
C GLY A 57 -19.42 27.04 4.47
N ARG A 58 -18.91 26.89 3.23
CA ARG A 58 -19.05 25.66 2.43
C ARG A 58 -17.71 25.02 2.13
N ILE A 59 -17.62 23.71 2.29
CA ILE A 59 -16.44 22.93 1.95
C ILE A 59 -16.29 22.91 0.42
N LYS A 60 -15.12 23.36 -0.07
CA LYS A 60 -14.72 23.33 -1.49
C LYS A 60 -13.81 22.15 -1.80
N ALA A 61 -12.98 21.77 -0.82
CA ALA A 61 -12.09 20.62 -0.94
C ALA A 61 -11.77 20.05 0.44
N THR A 62 -11.43 18.76 0.47
CA THR A 62 -10.91 18.09 1.67
C THR A 62 -9.94 17.00 1.30
N LEU A 63 -9.09 16.62 2.23
CA LEU A 63 -8.31 15.39 2.27
C LEU A 63 -8.15 14.95 3.72
N SER A 64 -7.82 13.68 3.95
CA SER A 64 -7.47 13.20 5.29
C SER A 64 -6.04 12.68 5.34
N ILE A 65 -5.42 12.79 6.53
CA ILE A 65 -4.17 12.13 6.89
C ILE A 65 -4.44 11.25 8.10
N THR A 66 -4.55 9.96 7.86
CA THR A 66 -4.65 8.99 8.95
C THR A 66 -3.25 8.59 9.39
N LYS A 67 -2.90 8.93 10.64
CA LYS A 67 -1.62 8.54 11.25
C LYS A 67 -1.64 7.04 11.56
N LYS A 68 -0.63 6.33 11.09
CA LYS A 68 -0.45 4.89 11.30
C LYS A 68 0.96 4.58 11.77
N THR A 69 1.14 3.38 12.31
CA THR A 69 2.44 2.82 12.66
C THR A 69 2.65 1.49 11.98
N ALA A 70 3.90 1.16 11.67
CA ALA A 70 4.32 -0.13 11.14
C ALA A 70 5.64 -0.55 11.78
N GLU A 71 5.82 -1.85 11.97
CA GLU A 71 7.08 -2.43 12.45
C GLU A 71 7.79 -3.13 11.30
N CYS A 72 9.09 -2.85 11.13
CA CYS A 72 9.90 -3.52 10.14
C CYS A 72 11.34 -3.67 10.63
N ALA A 73 11.85 -4.90 10.61
CA ALA A 73 13.23 -5.22 10.97
C ALA A 73 13.70 -4.62 12.32
N GLY A 74 12.78 -4.55 13.29
CA GLY A 74 13.04 -3.99 14.63
C GLY A 74 12.90 -2.47 14.74
N GLU A 75 12.52 -1.79 13.67
CA GLU A 75 12.23 -0.36 13.68
C GLU A 75 10.73 -0.06 13.62
N THR A 76 10.29 0.94 14.39
CA THR A 76 8.91 1.44 14.36
C THR A 76 8.81 2.65 13.46
N PHE A 77 7.96 2.58 12.46
CA PHE A 77 7.67 3.69 11.54
C PHE A 77 6.36 4.38 11.91
N THR A 78 6.38 5.70 11.84
CA THR A 78 5.17 6.53 11.84
C THR A 78 4.92 7.03 10.44
N TYR A 79 3.74 6.75 9.88
CA TYR A 79 3.42 7.18 8.53
C TYR A 79 2.01 7.73 8.37
N GLY A 80 1.81 8.53 7.31
CA GLY A 80 0.55 9.13 6.96
C GLY A 80 -0.13 8.41 5.79
N HIS A 81 -1.34 7.90 6.00
CA HIS A 81 -2.18 7.47 4.88
C HIS A 81 -3.00 8.66 4.39
N VAL A 82 -2.68 9.15 3.19
CA VAL A 82 -3.42 10.24 2.54
C VAL A 82 -4.66 9.68 1.87
N GLY A 83 -5.82 10.08 2.35
CA GLY A 83 -7.11 9.58 1.88
C GLY A 83 -8.10 10.68 1.52
N GLN A 84 -9.25 10.29 0.97
CA GLN A 84 -10.44 11.09 0.70
C GLN A 84 -10.16 12.42 -0.03
N VAL A 85 -9.10 12.49 -0.84
CA VAL A 85 -8.74 13.69 -1.60
C VAL A 85 -9.86 14.08 -2.55
N SER A 86 -10.57 15.13 -2.22
CA SER A 86 -11.81 15.56 -2.87
C SER A 86 -11.83 17.05 -3.14
N VAL A 87 -12.25 17.43 -4.35
CA VAL A 87 -12.51 18.83 -4.73
C VAL A 87 -13.90 18.90 -5.35
N HIS A 88 -14.70 19.84 -4.89
CA HIS A 88 -16.04 20.08 -5.46
C HIS A 88 -15.96 20.26 -6.97
N PRO A 89 -16.82 19.63 -7.79
CA PRO A 89 -16.73 19.71 -9.26
C PRO A 89 -16.61 21.14 -9.79
N TYR A 90 -17.36 22.09 -9.22
CA TYR A 90 -17.35 23.50 -9.64
C TYR A 90 -16.22 24.35 -9.04
N ALA A 91 -15.38 23.77 -8.17
CA ALA A 91 -14.18 24.42 -7.60
C ALA A 91 -12.87 23.79 -8.11
N ARG A 92 -12.96 22.92 -9.12
CA ARG A 92 -11.79 22.33 -9.77
C ARG A 92 -11.05 23.37 -10.57
N GLY A 93 -9.72 23.28 -10.57
CA GLY A 93 -8.85 24.25 -11.25
C GLY A 93 -8.44 25.45 -10.37
N GLU A 94 -9.05 25.64 -9.20
CA GLU A 94 -8.78 26.77 -8.28
C GLU A 94 -7.58 26.53 -7.35
N GLY A 95 -6.92 25.37 -7.45
CA GLY A 95 -5.70 25.05 -6.70
C GLY A 95 -5.92 24.56 -5.27
N HIS A 96 -7.16 24.27 -4.86
CA HIS A 96 -7.48 23.81 -3.50
C HIS A 96 -6.74 22.53 -3.11
N MET A 97 -6.73 21.50 -3.98
CA MET A 97 -6.00 20.27 -3.74
C MET A 97 -4.51 20.55 -3.48
N LYS A 98 -3.89 21.41 -4.30
CA LYS A 98 -2.47 21.74 -4.15
C LYS A 98 -2.17 22.36 -2.79
N ARG A 99 -3.00 23.29 -2.34
CA ARG A 99 -2.81 23.96 -1.03
C ARG A 99 -3.00 23.00 0.12
N LEU A 100 -4.04 22.16 0.09
CA LEU A 100 -4.30 21.19 1.15
C LEU A 100 -3.22 20.10 1.20
N MET A 101 -2.77 19.60 0.05
CA MET A 101 -1.67 18.62 -0.01
C MET A 101 -0.36 19.18 0.55
N ASN A 102 0.00 20.42 0.18
CA ASN A 102 1.20 21.06 0.72
C ASN A 102 1.09 21.27 2.24
N MET A 103 -0.05 21.76 2.73
CA MET A 103 -0.28 21.94 4.16
C MET A 103 -0.17 20.62 4.94
N ALA A 104 -0.77 19.55 4.41
CA ALA A 104 -0.72 18.24 5.03
C ALA A 104 0.71 17.65 5.00
N ASP A 105 1.45 17.91 3.93
CA ASP A 105 2.84 17.49 3.79
C ASP A 105 3.76 18.21 4.79
N ASP A 106 3.61 19.53 4.92
CA ASP A 106 4.34 20.33 5.90
C ASP A 106 4.06 19.85 7.33
N ASP A 107 2.80 19.55 7.65
CA ASP A 107 2.43 19.03 8.98
C ASP A 107 3.07 17.63 9.21
N MET A 108 3.05 16.72 8.23
CA MET A 108 3.67 15.40 8.37
C MET A 108 5.18 15.48 8.59
N ILE A 109 5.86 16.37 7.88
CA ILE A 109 7.30 16.62 8.06
C ILE A 109 7.57 17.16 9.47
N ASN A 110 6.81 18.17 9.90
CA ASN A 110 6.97 18.81 11.22
C ASN A 110 6.65 17.86 12.39
N ASP A 111 5.69 16.96 12.19
CA ASP A 111 5.27 15.94 13.18
C ASP A 111 6.18 14.69 13.15
N GLY A 112 7.26 14.68 12.34
CA GLY A 112 8.27 13.63 12.29
C GLY A 112 7.74 12.30 11.72
N PHE A 113 6.91 12.37 10.69
CA PHE A 113 6.51 11.16 9.95
C PHE A 113 7.71 10.64 9.13
N ASP A 114 7.86 9.33 9.07
CA ASP A 114 8.94 8.67 8.32
C ASP A 114 8.63 8.59 6.83
N PHE A 115 7.36 8.40 6.47
CA PHE A 115 6.87 8.39 5.10
C PHE A 115 5.36 8.65 5.02
N ALA A 116 4.86 8.84 3.81
CA ALA A 116 3.43 8.86 3.51
C ALA A 116 3.09 7.89 2.39
N GLU A 117 1.86 7.37 2.41
CA GLU A 117 1.30 6.52 1.35
C GLU A 117 -0.05 7.02 0.88
N LEU A 118 -0.38 6.71 -0.37
CA LEU A 118 -1.71 6.93 -0.93
C LEU A 118 -2.01 5.97 -2.09
N GLY A 119 -3.30 5.69 -2.31
CA GLY A 119 -3.78 5.10 -3.56
C GLY A 119 -4.17 6.20 -4.55
N GLY A 120 -3.59 6.20 -5.76
CA GLY A 120 -3.94 7.23 -6.72
C GLY A 120 -3.15 7.21 -8.03
N LEU A 121 -3.44 8.22 -8.87
CA LEU A 121 -2.86 8.31 -10.20
C LEU A 121 -1.47 8.96 -10.16
N ARG A 122 -0.48 8.32 -10.79
CA ARG A 122 0.90 8.81 -10.88
C ARG A 122 0.99 10.26 -11.35
N GLN A 123 0.25 10.63 -12.40
CA GLN A 123 0.29 11.98 -12.97
C GLN A 123 -0.20 13.06 -11.98
N ARG A 124 -1.08 12.69 -11.06
CA ARG A 124 -1.63 13.62 -10.07
C ARG A 124 -0.71 13.78 -8.87
N TYR A 125 -0.24 12.68 -8.32
CA TYR A 125 0.48 12.67 -7.04
C TYR A 125 2.00 12.73 -7.19
N GLY A 126 2.54 12.42 -8.37
CA GLY A 126 3.95 12.65 -8.67
C GLY A 126 4.37 14.11 -8.53
N TYR A 127 3.45 15.06 -8.80
CA TYR A 127 3.68 16.49 -8.55
C TYR A 127 3.99 16.81 -7.07
N PHE A 128 3.50 16.00 -6.14
CA PHE A 128 3.72 16.14 -4.70
C PHE A 128 4.85 15.23 -4.18
N GLY A 129 5.70 14.70 -5.05
CA GLY A 129 6.83 13.87 -4.67
C GLY A 129 6.50 12.40 -4.38
N PHE A 130 5.28 11.94 -4.66
CA PHE A 130 4.91 10.54 -4.52
C PHE A 130 5.35 9.72 -5.73
N THR A 131 5.95 8.57 -5.50
CA THR A 131 6.37 7.61 -6.51
C THR A 131 5.64 6.29 -6.31
N GLN A 132 5.35 5.57 -7.39
CA GLN A 132 4.76 4.24 -7.30
C GLN A 132 5.65 3.30 -6.50
N GLY A 133 5.05 2.58 -5.58
CA GLY A 133 5.72 1.64 -4.69
C GLY A 133 4.87 0.41 -4.40
N LYS A 134 5.26 -0.33 -3.39
CA LYS A 134 4.66 -1.61 -3.01
C LYS A 134 4.63 -2.59 -4.20
N PRO A 135 5.80 -2.88 -4.77
CA PRO A 135 5.91 -3.86 -5.84
C PRO A 135 5.44 -5.23 -5.34
N HIS A 136 4.59 -5.87 -6.13
CA HIS A 136 4.03 -7.18 -5.79
C HIS A 136 3.71 -7.97 -7.05
N TYR A 137 3.66 -9.28 -6.90
CA TYR A 137 3.13 -10.15 -7.94
C TYR A 137 1.62 -10.20 -7.87
N GLN A 138 0.96 -9.99 -9.01
CA GLN A 138 -0.47 -10.16 -9.18
C GLN A 138 -0.73 -11.41 -10.01
N MET A 139 -1.43 -12.39 -9.44
CA MET A 139 -1.63 -13.71 -10.04
C MET A 139 -3.10 -13.96 -10.27
N LYS A 140 -3.46 -14.29 -11.51
CA LYS A 140 -4.80 -14.72 -11.87
C LYS A 140 -4.93 -16.22 -11.70
N ILE A 141 -5.88 -16.66 -10.91
CA ILE A 141 -6.20 -18.06 -10.68
C ILE A 141 -7.60 -18.36 -11.20
N THR A 142 -7.76 -19.44 -11.94
CA THR A 142 -9.06 -19.89 -12.46
C THR A 142 -9.48 -21.22 -11.84
N SER A 143 -10.78 -21.51 -11.84
CA SER A 143 -11.31 -22.78 -11.38
C SER A 143 -10.77 -23.97 -12.19
N THR A 144 -10.39 -23.74 -13.46
CA THR A 144 -9.77 -24.75 -14.30
C THR A 144 -8.36 -25.08 -13.83
N ASN A 145 -7.53 -24.05 -13.62
CA ASN A 145 -6.17 -24.23 -13.10
C ASN A 145 -6.16 -24.94 -11.75
N THR A 146 -7.07 -24.54 -10.86
CA THR A 146 -7.21 -25.13 -9.53
C THR A 146 -7.54 -26.63 -9.59
N ARG A 147 -8.50 -27.03 -10.43
CA ARG A 147 -8.85 -28.46 -10.63
C ARG A 147 -7.69 -29.24 -11.21
N HIS A 148 -6.92 -28.65 -12.14
CA HIS A 148 -5.70 -29.29 -12.66
C HIS A 148 -4.63 -29.46 -11.57
N ALA A 149 -4.43 -28.47 -10.70
CA ALA A 149 -3.48 -28.56 -9.60
C ALA A 149 -3.85 -29.67 -8.60
N LEU A 150 -5.13 -29.82 -8.32
CA LEU A 150 -5.66 -30.85 -7.43
C LEU A 150 -5.59 -32.26 -8.02
N ARG A 151 -5.48 -32.40 -9.34
CA ARG A 151 -5.39 -33.71 -10.04
C ARG A 151 -6.47 -34.72 -9.62
N GLY A 152 -7.67 -34.25 -9.36
CA GLY A 152 -8.80 -35.06 -8.92
C GLY A 152 -8.80 -35.48 -7.45
N LYS A 153 -7.90 -34.92 -6.64
CA LYS A 153 -7.96 -35.10 -5.19
C LYS A 153 -9.24 -34.48 -4.63
N GLU A 154 -9.86 -35.19 -3.70
CA GLU A 154 -10.94 -34.62 -2.90
C GLU A 154 -10.37 -33.51 -2.00
N ILE A 155 -11.19 -32.46 -1.78
CA ILE A 155 -10.84 -31.37 -0.90
C ILE A 155 -11.51 -31.56 0.45
N SER A 156 -10.79 -31.26 1.52
CA SER A 156 -11.28 -31.29 2.90
C SER A 156 -11.74 -29.89 3.36
N LEU A 157 -11.31 -28.83 2.64
CA LEU A 157 -11.65 -27.45 3.00
C LEU A 157 -13.03 -27.06 2.48
N THR A 158 -13.71 -26.21 3.25
CA THR A 158 -14.98 -25.57 2.88
C THR A 158 -14.84 -24.06 3.00
N ALA A 159 -15.62 -23.31 2.18
CA ALA A 159 -15.67 -21.87 2.26
C ALA A 159 -17.02 -21.40 2.78
N VAL A 160 -17.01 -20.67 3.88
CA VAL A 160 -18.20 -20.16 4.57
C VAL A 160 -18.28 -18.66 4.39
N LYS A 161 -19.36 -18.20 3.76
CA LYS A 161 -19.56 -16.77 3.49
C LYS A 161 -19.66 -15.99 4.80
N ARG A 162 -18.82 -14.96 4.92
CA ARG A 162 -18.89 -14.05 6.07
C ARG A 162 -20.07 -13.07 5.92
N PRO A 163 -20.67 -12.64 7.05
CA PRO A 163 -21.53 -11.47 7.03
C PRO A 163 -20.79 -10.30 6.38
N HIS A 164 -21.52 -9.46 5.64
CA HIS A 164 -20.90 -8.31 4.99
C HIS A 164 -20.56 -7.23 6.05
N GLU A 165 -19.27 -7.13 6.40
CA GLU A 165 -18.76 -6.18 7.39
C GLU A 165 -18.25 -4.87 6.77
N GLY A 166 -18.62 -4.59 5.51
CA GLY A 166 -18.09 -3.49 4.72
C GLY A 166 -17.01 -3.96 3.72
N GLY A 167 -16.56 -3.03 2.87
CA GLY A 167 -15.58 -3.33 1.82
C GLY A 167 -16.20 -3.61 0.45
N TRP A 168 -15.33 -3.91 -0.53
CA TRP A 168 -15.67 -3.95 -1.96
C TRP A 168 -16.05 -5.36 -2.44
N SER A 169 -15.76 -6.41 -1.67
CA SER A 169 -16.01 -7.80 -2.06
C SER A 169 -16.50 -8.65 -0.89
N CYS A 170 -17.29 -9.68 -1.20
CA CYS A 170 -17.65 -10.69 -0.23
C CYS A 170 -16.42 -11.51 0.17
N LEU A 171 -16.25 -11.75 1.46
CA LEU A 171 -15.22 -12.61 2.01
C LEU A 171 -15.83 -13.94 2.49
N TYR A 172 -15.02 -14.99 2.41
CA TYR A 172 -15.31 -16.33 2.88
C TYR A 172 -14.21 -16.75 3.84
N ASP A 173 -14.59 -17.31 4.98
CA ASP A 173 -13.66 -18.05 5.83
C ASP A 173 -13.40 -19.41 5.19
N ILE A 174 -12.15 -19.80 5.09
CA ILE A 174 -11.74 -21.15 4.69
C ILE A 174 -11.62 -21.97 5.96
N VAL A 175 -12.40 -23.07 6.01
CA VAL A 175 -12.59 -23.89 7.21
C VAL A 175 -12.16 -25.30 6.92
N ASP A 176 -11.41 -25.92 7.84
CA ASP A 176 -11.00 -27.31 7.74
C ASP A 176 -12.13 -28.29 8.19
N ASP A 177 -11.86 -29.59 8.11
CA ASP A 177 -12.78 -30.67 8.49
C ASP A 177 -13.12 -30.70 10.00
N LYS A 178 -12.35 -30.00 10.84
CA LYS A 178 -12.57 -29.85 12.28
C LYS A 178 -13.33 -28.57 12.63
N GLY A 179 -13.65 -27.74 11.65
CA GLY A 179 -14.32 -26.47 11.84
C GLY A 179 -13.41 -25.31 12.22
N ALA A 180 -12.08 -25.47 12.12
CA ALA A 180 -11.15 -24.39 12.37
C ALA A 180 -10.98 -23.51 11.12
N VAL A 181 -10.93 -22.19 11.32
CA VAL A 181 -10.66 -21.24 10.23
C VAL A 181 -9.15 -21.24 9.95
N VAL A 182 -8.76 -21.67 8.77
CA VAL A 182 -7.37 -21.76 8.29
C VAL A 182 -7.01 -20.68 7.28
N GLY A 183 -7.95 -19.77 7.01
CA GLY A 183 -7.69 -18.65 6.13
C GLY A 183 -8.94 -17.94 5.65
N LYS A 184 -8.75 -17.05 4.66
CA LYS A 184 -9.82 -16.23 4.05
C LYS A 184 -9.64 -16.17 2.56
N ALA A 185 -10.75 -16.17 1.81
CA ALA A 185 -10.76 -16.02 0.36
C ALA A 185 -11.81 -15.03 -0.13
N GLY A 186 -11.58 -14.46 -1.30
CA GLY A 186 -12.48 -13.54 -2.02
C GLY A 186 -11.94 -13.27 -3.42
N SER A 187 -12.67 -12.51 -4.24
CA SER A 187 -12.29 -12.22 -5.64
C SER A 187 -10.88 -11.62 -5.80
N TYR A 188 -10.40 -10.90 -4.76
CA TYR A 188 -9.10 -10.21 -4.75
C TYR A 188 -8.25 -10.56 -3.51
N ARG A 189 -8.60 -11.63 -2.81
CA ARG A 189 -7.95 -11.97 -1.54
C ARG A 189 -7.84 -13.48 -1.38
N LEU A 190 -6.67 -13.93 -0.97
CA LEU A 190 -6.42 -15.27 -0.46
C LEU A 190 -5.38 -15.14 0.64
N GLU A 191 -5.76 -15.37 1.87
CA GLU A 191 -4.88 -15.38 3.04
C GLU A 191 -5.02 -16.74 3.70
N LEU A 192 -3.92 -17.44 3.88
CA LEU A 192 -3.89 -18.79 4.43
C LEU A 192 -2.78 -18.88 5.47
N ASP A 193 -3.02 -19.61 6.55
CA ASP A 193 -1.99 -19.92 7.55
C ASP A 193 -0.90 -20.82 6.97
N ASP A 194 -1.27 -21.72 6.07
CA ASP A 194 -0.37 -22.55 5.28
C ASP A 194 -0.58 -22.28 3.77
N PRO A 195 0.38 -21.67 3.07
CA PRO A 195 0.24 -21.36 1.64
C PRO A 195 0.04 -22.60 0.76
N TYR A 196 0.46 -23.80 1.18
CA TYR A 196 0.26 -25.04 0.43
C TYR A 196 -1.19 -25.50 0.34
N LEU A 197 -2.07 -24.96 1.18
CA LEU A 197 -3.51 -25.16 1.07
C LEU A 197 -4.16 -24.35 -0.06
N ALA A 198 -3.43 -23.50 -0.78
CA ALA A 198 -3.99 -22.58 -1.78
C ALA A 198 -4.83 -23.27 -2.87
N PRO A 199 -4.45 -24.40 -3.48
CA PRO A 199 -5.31 -25.06 -4.46
C PRO A 199 -6.66 -25.51 -3.88
N GLU A 200 -6.66 -26.09 -2.67
CA GLU A 200 -7.90 -26.54 -2.02
C GLU A 200 -8.77 -25.35 -1.61
N ALA A 201 -8.16 -24.31 -1.03
CA ALA A 201 -8.87 -23.10 -0.60
C ALA A 201 -9.52 -22.36 -1.79
N CYS A 202 -8.82 -22.29 -2.92
CA CYS A 202 -9.38 -21.72 -4.16
C CYS A 202 -10.57 -22.54 -4.67
N GLU A 203 -10.47 -23.86 -4.70
CA GLU A 203 -11.58 -24.74 -5.12
C GLU A 203 -12.78 -24.61 -4.17
N ALA A 204 -12.55 -24.60 -2.86
CA ALA A 204 -13.61 -24.38 -1.87
C ALA A 204 -14.30 -23.03 -2.10
N TYR A 205 -13.53 -21.97 -2.33
CA TYR A 205 -14.05 -20.64 -2.64
C TYR A 205 -14.89 -20.63 -3.92
N PHE A 206 -14.39 -21.19 -5.02
CA PHE A 206 -15.12 -21.22 -6.28
C PHE A 206 -16.43 -22.00 -6.19
N ARG A 207 -16.45 -23.12 -5.46
CA ARG A 207 -17.68 -23.89 -5.21
C ARG A 207 -18.72 -23.10 -4.43
N ALA A 208 -18.28 -22.35 -3.40
CA ALA A 208 -19.18 -21.61 -2.54
C ALA A 208 -19.66 -20.29 -3.12
N SER A 209 -18.80 -19.60 -3.89
CA SER A 209 -19.10 -18.29 -4.47
C SER A 209 -19.79 -18.34 -5.81
N GLY A 210 -19.59 -19.42 -6.58
CA GLY A 210 -19.98 -19.54 -7.99
C GLY A 210 -19.07 -18.75 -8.94
N GLU A 211 -17.99 -18.11 -8.43
CA GLU A 211 -16.99 -17.43 -9.27
C GLU A 211 -16.09 -18.46 -9.98
N THR A 212 -15.52 -18.06 -11.10
CA THR A 212 -14.64 -18.93 -11.92
C THR A 212 -13.20 -18.44 -11.96
N GLN A 213 -12.94 -17.27 -11.42
CA GLN A 213 -11.60 -16.68 -11.35
C GLN A 213 -11.45 -15.80 -10.11
N MET A 214 -10.21 -15.65 -9.65
CA MET A 214 -9.81 -14.71 -8.63
C MET A 214 -8.45 -14.11 -8.99
N SER A 215 -8.13 -12.96 -8.38
CA SER A 215 -6.87 -12.26 -8.59
C SER A 215 -6.19 -12.07 -7.23
N VAL A 216 -5.04 -12.69 -7.07
CA VAL A 216 -4.36 -12.77 -5.76
C VAL A 216 -3.01 -12.09 -5.84
N SER A 217 -2.70 -11.25 -4.86
CA SER A 217 -1.38 -10.62 -4.76
C SER A 217 -0.46 -11.36 -3.80
N ALA A 218 0.84 -11.37 -4.11
CA ALA A 218 1.91 -11.81 -3.21
C ALA A 218 3.00 -10.75 -3.18
N GLN A 219 3.48 -10.42 -1.97
CA GLN A 219 4.63 -9.53 -1.80
C GLN A 219 5.86 -10.16 -2.49
N MET A 220 6.76 -9.32 -3.01
CA MET A 220 7.92 -9.83 -3.76
C MET A 220 8.91 -10.65 -2.92
N ASP A 221 8.86 -10.55 -1.61
CA ASP A 221 9.67 -11.26 -0.63
C ASP A 221 8.96 -12.49 -0.03
N ASP A 222 7.67 -12.68 -0.28
CA ASP A 222 6.93 -13.89 0.13
C ASP A 222 7.17 -15.05 -0.84
N ILE A 223 8.39 -15.57 -0.81
CA ILE A 223 8.90 -16.58 -1.76
C ILE A 223 8.05 -17.85 -1.76
N GLU A 224 7.62 -18.29 -0.58
CA GLU A 224 6.87 -19.54 -0.47
C GLU A 224 5.47 -19.40 -1.09
N ARG A 225 4.79 -18.33 -0.77
CA ARG A 225 3.48 -18.00 -1.37
C ARG A 225 3.58 -17.82 -2.88
N ILE A 226 4.60 -17.08 -3.36
CA ILE A 226 4.85 -16.91 -4.80
C ILE A 226 5.05 -18.27 -5.46
N ARG A 227 5.90 -19.15 -4.90
CA ARG A 227 6.19 -20.47 -5.44
C ARG A 227 4.91 -21.32 -5.58
N VAL A 228 4.10 -21.35 -4.53
CA VAL A 228 2.85 -22.12 -4.54
C VAL A 228 1.87 -21.57 -5.58
N LEU A 229 1.56 -20.27 -5.51
CA LEU A 229 0.58 -19.65 -6.42
C LEU A 229 1.04 -19.71 -7.88
N ASN A 230 2.31 -19.48 -8.16
CA ASN A 230 2.89 -19.56 -9.52
C ASN A 230 2.79 -20.94 -10.11
N SER A 231 2.73 -22.00 -9.29
CA SER A 231 2.64 -23.38 -9.78
C SER A 231 1.32 -23.71 -10.47
N PHE A 232 0.26 -22.90 -10.25
CA PHE A 232 -1.07 -23.14 -10.82
C PHE A 232 -1.83 -21.89 -11.26
N CYS A 233 -1.24 -20.69 -11.19
CA CYS A 233 -1.87 -19.49 -11.74
C CYS A 233 -1.91 -19.55 -13.28
N GLU A 234 -2.88 -18.84 -13.89
CA GLU A 234 -2.98 -18.71 -15.33
C GLU A 234 -2.04 -17.65 -15.89
N THR A 235 -1.96 -16.53 -15.19
CA THR A 235 -1.08 -15.43 -15.55
C THR A 235 -0.48 -14.82 -14.31
N ILE A 236 0.73 -14.27 -14.46
CA ILE A 236 1.42 -13.50 -13.44
C ILE A 236 1.83 -12.17 -14.04
N SER A 237 1.55 -11.08 -13.32
CA SER A 237 2.06 -9.73 -13.61
C SER A 237 2.76 -9.17 -12.39
N PHE A 238 3.60 -8.17 -12.61
CA PHE A 238 4.27 -7.44 -11.56
C PHE A 238 3.75 -6.01 -11.56
N GLU A 239 3.22 -5.56 -10.43
CA GLU A 239 2.47 -4.32 -10.32
C GLU A 239 2.89 -3.54 -9.07
N ASN A 240 2.60 -2.24 -9.07
CA ASN A 240 2.70 -1.40 -7.88
C ASN A 240 1.29 -1.10 -7.35
N ALA A 241 1.10 -1.21 -6.03
CA ALA A 241 -0.22 -1.03 -5.42
C ALA A 241 -0.52 0.42 -5.03
N ASN A 242 0.43 1.09 -4.40
CA ASN A 242 0.28 2.42 -3.83
C ASN A 242 1.40 3.35 -4.31
N MET A 243 1.28 4.61 -3.94
CA MET A 243 2.35 5.59 -4.11
C MET A 243 2.88 5.99 -2.74
N TYR A 244 4.18 6.25 -2.67
CA TYR A 244 4.91 6.54 -1.45
C TYR A 244 5.72 7.81 -1.60
N ARG A 245 5.84 8.55 -0.49
CA ARG A 245 6.76 9.66 -0.32
C ARG A 245 7.54 9.44 0.96
N ILE A 246 8.84 9.26 0.85
CA ILE A 246 9.74 9.00 1.98
C ILE A 246 10.27 10.33 2.50
N TYR A 247 10.24 10.52 3.82
CA TYR A 247 10.82 11.67 4.52
C TYR A 247 12.15 11.29 5.19
N ASP A 248 12.23 10.11 5.80
CA ASP A 248 13.46 9.56 6.39
C ASP A 248 14.01 8.41 5.55
N PHE A 249 14.88 8.74 4.59
CA PHE A 249 15.51 7.76 3.71
C PHE A 249 16.50 6.85 4.44
N GLU A 250 17.25 7.37 5.43
CA GLU A 250 18.22 6.57 6.19
C GLU A 250 17.53 5.41 6.89
N LYS A 251 16.53 5.73 7.69
CA LYS A 251 15.73 4.75 8.43
C LYS A 251 15.02 3.78 7.49
N TYR A 252 14.42 4.30 6.40
CA TYR A 252 13.68 3.49 5.45
C TYR A 252 14.57 2.47 4.73
N ILE A 253 15.71 2.90 4.19
CA ILE A 253 16.67 2.04 3.48
C ILE A 253 17.22 0.99 4.43
N ARG A 254 17.63 1.37 5.65
CA ARG A 254 18.14 0.45 6.65
C ARG A 254 17.14 -0.65 6.96
N ALA A 255 15.91 -0.32 7.29
CA ALA A 255 14.88 -1.30 7.63
C ALA A 255 14.54 -2.21 6.43
N ALA A 256 14.36 -1.63 5.24
CA ALA A 256 14.00 -2.39 4.05
C ALA A 256 15.09 -3.39 3.62
N LEU A 257 16.35 -2.98 3.62
CA LEU A 257 17.47 -3.87 3.32
C LEU A 257 17.70 -4.91 4.44
N THR A 258 17.54 -4.52 5.72
CA THR A 258 17.65 -5.46 6.84
C THR A 258 16.58 -6.55 6.75
N ARG A 259 15.33 -6.20 6.49
CA ARG A 259 14.26 -7.16 6.25
C ARG A 259 14.62 -8.10 5.10
N ARG A 260 15.10 -7.56 3.99
CA ARG A 260 15.49 -8.34 2.84
C ARG A 260 16.66 -9.28 3.15
N ALA A 261 17.65 -8.83 3.93
CA ALA A 261 18.76 -9.67 4.38
C ALA A 261 18.31 -10.82 5.29
N GLN A 262 17.26 -10.62 6.09
CA GLN A 262 16.68 -11.68 6.94
C GLN A 262 15.92 -12.75 6.13
N GLU A 263 15.29 -12.36 5.04
CA GLU A 263 14.49 -13.25 4.20
C GLU A 263 15.31 -13.90 3.07
N ASN A 264 16.26 -13.16 2.53
CA ASN A 264 17.11 -13.59 1.41
C ASN A 264 18.53 -13.10 1.65
N LEU A 265 19.52 -13.93 1.31
CA LEU A 265 20.92 -13.51 1.32
C LEU A 265 21.12 -12.32 0.37
N LEU A 266 21.42 -11.16 0.96
CA LEU A 266 21.95 -10.03 0.18
C LEU A 266 23.45 -10.21 -0.03
N PRO A 267 23.98 -9.91 -1.23
CA PRO A 267 25.42 -9.88 -1.45
C PRO A 267 26.06 -8.76 -0.62
N ASP A 268 27.25 -9.04 -0.09
CA ASP A 268 28.10 -8.03 0.53
C ASP A 268 28.43 -6.93 -0.48
N GLY A 269 28.47 -5.68 -0.02
CA GLY A 269 28.76 -4.53 -0.85
C GLY A 269 28.63 -3.23 -0.09
N GLU A 270 28.99 -2.15 -0.75
CA GLU A 270 28.84 -0.78 -0.25
C GLU A 270 28.33 0.14 -1.36
N MET A 271 27.64 1.20 -0.97
CA MET A 271 27.11 2.21 -1.90
C MET A 271 26.98 3.55 -1.20
N ASP A 272 27.51 4.59 -1.84
CA ASP A 272 27.29 5.97 -1.42
C ASP A 272 26.18 6.61 -2.26
N LEU A 273 25.23 7.23 -1.58
CA LEU A 273 24.12 7.98 -2.17
C LEU A 273 24.13 9.42 -1.70
N GLN A 274 23.83 10.34 -2.61
CA GLN A 274 23.50 11.72 -2.28
C GLN A 274 22.03 11.95 -2.65
N ILE A 275 21.13 11.84 -1.68
CA ILE A 275 19.69 12.06 -1.90
C ILE A 275 19.36 13.53 -1.60
N ASP A 276 19.13 14.32 -2.65
CA ASP A 276 19.06 15.78 -2.58
C ASP A 276 20.31 16.34 -1.87
N ARG A 277 20.20 16.75 -0.61
CA ARG A 277 21.31 17.27 0.22
C ARG A 277 21.75 16.32 1.33
N ASN A 278 21.23 15.10 1.39
CA ASN A 278 21.49 14.14 2.43
C ASN A 278 22.43 13.04 1.90
N PRO A 279 23.72 13.06 2.25
CA PRO A 279 24.63 11.97 1.90
C PRO A 279 24.41 10.77 2.81
N LEU A 280 24.33 9.58 2.22
CA LEU A 280 24.18 8.31 2.91
C LEU A 280 25.26 7.34 2.44
N HIS A 281 25.84 6.63 3.39
CA HIS A 281 26.69 5.47 3.14
C HIS A 281 25.93 4.21 3.55
N ILE A 282 25.85 3.24 2.66
CA ILE A 282 25.15 1.96 2.86
C ILE A 282 26.17 0.84 2.75
N GLU A 283 26.29 -0.01 3.76
CA GLU A 283 27.09 -1.21 3.74
C GLU A 283 26.22 -2.43 4.07
N VAL A 284 26.41 -3.51 3.30
CA VAL A 284 25.91 -4.85 3.62
C VAL A 284 27.12 -5.75 3.78
N LYS A 285 27.27 -6.38 4.95
CA LYS A 285 28.38 -7.27 5.25
C LYS A 285 27.93 -8.45 6.10
N ASN A 286 28.10 -9.65 5.58
CA ASN A 286 27.67 -10.90 6.25
C ASN A 286 26.18 -10.84 6.69
N GLY A 287 25.31 -10.26 5.86
CA GLY A 287 23.88 -10.10 6.14
C GLY A 287 23.53 -9.00 7.16
N GLN A 288 24.51 -8.26 7.68
CA GLN A 288 24.28 -7.06 8.48
C GLN A 288 24.22 -5.83 7.57
N VAL A 289 23.24 -4.99 7.80
CA VAL A 289 23.00 -3.75 7.05
C VAL A 289 23.30 -2.55 7.93
N THR A 290 24.17 -1.68 7.45
CA THR A 290 24.46 -0.38 8.07
C THR A 290 24.09 0.72 7.09
N VAL A 291 23.37 1.73 7.56
CA VAL A 291 23.10 2.95 6.80
C VAL A 291 23.40 4.12 7.73
N GLU A 292 24.31 4.96 7.31
CA GLU A 292 24.76 6.08 8.11
C GLU A 292 25.02 7.31 7.23
N LYS A 293 25.27 8.45 7.87
CA LYS A 293 25.57 9.67 7.15
C LYS A 293 26.89 9.50 6.36
N GLY A 294 26.80 9.65 5.06
CA GLY A 294 27.95 9.60 4.14
C GLY A 294 28.74 10.91 4.06
N SER A 295 29.69 10.93 3.15
CA SER A 295 30.49 12.11 2.83
C SER A 295 29.86 12.91 1.69
N GLU A 296 29.82 14.25 1.81
CA GLU A 296 29.32 15.12 0.75
C GLU A 296 30.19 15.00 -0.53
N GLY A 297 29.55 15.01 -1.67
CA GLY A 297 30.23 14.98 -2.96
C GLY A 297 30.70 13.62 -3.42
N HIS A 298 30.35 12.55 -2.72
CA HIS A 298 30.65 11.17 -3.10
C HIS A 298 29.36 10.40 -3.43
N GLY A 299 29.49 9.41 -4.32
CA GLY A 299 28.40 8.48 -4.65
C GLY A 299 27.45 8.97 -5.75
N VAL A 300 26.32 8.29 -5.86
CA VAL A 300 25.30 8.54 -6.88
C VAL A 300 24.36 9.65 -6.41
N TYR A 301 24.23 10.69 -7.25
CA TYR A 301 23.31 11.80 -6.99
C TYR A 301 21.91 11.47 -7.46
N LEU A 302 20.94 11.51 -6.53
CA LEU A 302 19.54 11.25 -6.78
C LEU A 302 18.66 12.35 -6.15
N SER A 303 17.64 12.79 -6.86
CA SER A 303 16.52 13.47 -6.21
C SER A 303 15.74 12.48 -5.34
N ALA A 304 14.95 12.96 -4.36
CA ALA A 304 14.09 12.11 -3.55
C ALA A 304 13.19 11.18 -4.41
N MET A 305 12.66 11.67 -5.52
CA MET A 305 11.85 10.86 -6.44
C MET A 305 12.66 9.76 -7.14
N GLN A 306 13.89 10.05 -7.57
CA GLN A 306 14.77 9.04 -8.16
C GLN A 306 15.21 8.00 -7.13
N ALA A 307 15.49 8.40 -5.90
CA ALA A 307 15.78 7.48 -4.82
C ALA A 307 14.60 6.54 -4.53
N GLN A 308 13.39 7.07 -4.50
CA GLN A 308 12.17 6.24 -4.38
C GLN A 308 11.98 5.32 -5.59
N GLU A 309 12.29 5.79 -6.81
CA GLU A 309 12.25 4.94 -8.01
C GLU A 309 13.27 3.81 -7.91
N MET A 310 14.49 4.09 -7.45
CA MET A 310 15.51 3.07 -7.20
C MET A 310 15.02 2.03 -6.18
N LEU A 311 14.37 2.49 -5.10
CA LEU A 311 13.88 1.59 -4.06
C LEU A 311 12.74 0.68 -4.53
N PHE A 312 11.84 1.15 -5.39
CA PHE A 312 10.58 0.46 -5.64
C PHE A 312 10.37 -0.04 -7.07
N SER A 313 11.13 0.47 -8.04
CA SER A 313 10.91 0.11 -9.44
C SER A 313 11.49 -1.26 -9.77
N ILE A 314 10.71 -2.10 -10.45
CA ILE A 314 11.22 -3.33 -11.06
C ILE A 314 12.35 -3.07 -12.06
N ALA A 315 12.39 -1.88 -12.65
CA ALA A 315 13.45 -1.47 -13.58
C ALA A 315 14.71 -0.99 -12.84
N SER A 316 14.72 -0.94 -11.51
CA SER A 316 15.83 -0.45 -10.71
C SER A 316 17.17 -1.04 -11.10
N PRO A 317 17.33 -2.36 -11.32
CA PRO A 317 18.64 -2.93 -11.73
C PRO A 317 19.15 -2.42 -13.08
N ALA A 318 18.25 -2.00 -13.96
CA ALA A 318 18.61 -1.44 -15.27
C ALA A 318 18.84 0.08 -15.22
N LEU A 319 18.09 0.80 -14.39
CA LEU A 319 18.16 2.25 -14.26
C LEU A 319 19.33 2.69 -13.35
N TYR A 320 19.70 1.85 -12.39
CA TYR A 320 20.71 2.13 -11.37
C TYR A 320 21.74 0.99 -11.33
N PRO A 321 22.54 0.80 -12.41
CA PRO A 321 23.46 -0.35 -12.53
C PRO A 321 24.63 -0.30 -11.54
N ASP A 322 24.90 0.85 -10.93
CA ASP A 322 25.93 1.01 -9.90
C ASP A 322 25.49 0.48 -8.51
N ALA A 323 24.19 0.23 -8.33
CA ALA A 323 23.70 -0.38 -7.11
C ALA A 323 24.09 -1.87 -7.06
N PRO A 324 24.52 -2.39 -5.89
CA PRO A 324 24.85 -3.80 -5.76
C PRO A 324 23.69 -4.70 -6.19
N ALA A 325 24.01 -5.74 -6.97
CA ALA A 325 23.03 -6.63 -7.56
C ALA A 325 22.13 -7.27 -6.48
N GLY A 326 20.83 -7.21 -6.67
CA GLY A 326 19.86 -7.80 -5.77
C GLY A 326 19.48 -6.95 -4.55
N TRP A 327 20.06 -5.76 -4.35
CA TRP A 327 19.64 -4.88 -3.27
C TRP A 327 18.27 -4.27 -3.56
N PHE A 328 18.02 -3.87 -4.80
CA PHE A 328 16.78 -3.21 -5.23
C PHE A 328 16.11 -3.97 -6.39
N PRO A 329 14.79 -3.86 -6.54
CA PRO A 329 13.85 -3.13 -5.68
C PRO A 329 13.64 -3.82 -4.33
N VAL A 330 13.18 -3.08 -3.33
CA VAL A 330 12.80 -3.58 -2.00
C VAL A 330 11.29 -3.68 -1.87
N SER A 331 10.82 -4.58 -0.99
CA SER A 331 9.44 -4.58 -0.53
C SER A 331 9.16 -3.34 0.31
N VAL A 332 7.94 -2.85 0.26
CA VAL A 332 7.49 -1.75 1.10
C VAL A 332 7.15 -2.25 2.50
N LEU A 333 7.42 -1.43 3.48
CA LEU A 333 7.19 -1.66 4.91
C LEU A 333 5.70 -1.83 5.25
#